data_a4dc95c2e57a7e99b8c71861c1f761b7
#
_entry.id   a4dc95c2e57a7e99b8c71861c1f761b7
#
_cell.length_a   1.000
_cell.length_b   1.000
_cell.length_c   1.000
_cell.angle_alpha   90.00
_cell.angle_beta   90.00
_cell.angle_gamma   90.00
#
_symmetry.space_group_name_H-M   'P 1'
#
loop_
_entity.id
_entity.type
_entity.pdbx_description
1 polymer ?
#
loop_
_entity_poly.entity_id
_entity_poly.type
_entity_poly.pdbx_seq_one_letter_code
_entity_poly.pdbx_strand_id
1 'polypeptide(L)'
;WSFQWKTKTSIVIPTPFAAHGLLYVASGYVGDREKHVYAIRPGAKGDISIHSGEDSNKFVAWYDKRAAPYNPTPLVYGDEFYTLYDFGFLACRDARTGKLHYGKERINPDKPAGFTASPWAYRGHVFALSEAGDTYVFKAGKKFKLVRVNHTGGMSMANPALTGDRLLIRNQTHLFSIREKK
;
A
#
# COMPACT_ATOMS: atom_id res chain seq x y z
N TRP A 1 3.88 18.67 15.67
CA TRP A 1 2.51 18.66 15.17
C TRP A 1 1.77 17.41 15.65
N SER A 2 0.47 17.50 15.70
CA SER A 2 -0.44 16.39 16.04
C SER A 2 -1.68 16.45 15.14
N PHE A 3 -2.36 15.34 14.99
CA PHE A 3 -3.70 15.27 14.42
C PHE A 3 -4.47 14.14 15.11
N GLN A 4 -5.78 14.27 15.07
CA GLN A 4 -6.68 13.26 15.60
C GLN A 4 -7.50 12.66 14.45
N TRP A 5 -7.64 11.36 14.45
CA TRP A 5 -8.63 10.65 13.62
C TRP A 5 -9.58 9.84 14.49
N LYS A 6 -10.80 9.71 14.03
CA LYS A 6 -11.81 8.93 14.73
C LYS A 6 -11.68 7.46 14.34
N THR A 7 -10.98 6.67 15.15
CA THR A 7 -10.95 5.21 15.04
C THR A 7 -11.60 4.60 16.28
N LYS A 8 -12.17 3.40 16.14
CA LYS A 8 -12.64 2.59 17.28
C LYS A 8 -11.51 1.80 17.90
N THR A 9 -10.41 1.64 17.19
CA THR A 9 -9.26 0.83 17.62
C THR A 9 -8.00 1.66 17.58
N SER A 10 -7.02 1.30 18.39
CA SER A 10 -5.68 1.89 18.43
C SER A 10 -4.68 1.12 17.54
N ILE A 11 -5.17 0.32 16.59
CA ILE A 11 -4.32 -0.54 15.77
C ILE A 11 -3.86 0.22 14.54
N VAL A 12 -2.59 0.60 14.50
CA VAL A 12 -1.93 1.28 13.39
C VAL A 12 -0.72 0.45 12.99
N ILE A 13 -0.77 -0.21 11.83
CA ILE A 13 0.27 -1.13 11.38
C ILE A 13 1.11 -0.53 10.24
N PRO A 14 0.53 0.11 9.19
CA PRO A 14 1.31 0.63 8.08
C PRO A 14 2.40 1.58 8.53
N THR A 15 3.62 1.37 8.06
CA THR A 15 4.77 2.22 8.38
C THR A 15 4.64 3.59 7.70
N PRO A 16 4.80 4.72 8.42
CA PRO A 16 4.91 6.03 7.79
C PRO A 16 6.15 6.09 6.89
N PHE A 17 6.02 6.73 5.74
CA PHE A 17 7.13 6.89 4.79
C PHE A 17 7.05 8.22 4.04
N ALA A 18 8.19 8.67 3.50
CA ALA A 18 8.29 9.93 2.77
C ALA A 18 8.54 9.68 1.27
N ALA A 19 7.82 10.43 0.44
CA ALA A 19 8.06 10.54 -1.00
C ALA A 19 7.54 11.88 -1.52
N HIS A 20 8.10 12.40 -2.60
CA HIS A 20 7.69 13.68 -3.24
C HIS A 20 7.61 14.88 -2.28
N GLY A 21 8.45 14.90 -1.22
CA GLY A 21 8.39 15.95 -0.20
C GLY A 21 7.18 15.89 0.72
N LEU A 22 6.45 14.78 0.74
CA LEU A 22 5.32 14.52 1.63
C LEU A 22 5.63 13.34 2.55
N LEU A 23 5.08 13.37 3.78
CA LEU A 23 5.03 12.24 4.71
C LEU A 23 3.66 11.60 4.60
N TYR A 24 3.62 10.30 4.28
CA TYR A 24 2.38 9.52 4.23
C TYR A 24 2.20 8.75 5.53
N VAL A 25 1.01 8.86 6.11
CA VAL A 25 0.59 8.14 7.32
C VAL A 25 -0.74 7.47 7.04
N ALA A 26 -0.84 6.18 7.33
CA ALA A 26 -2.03 5.38 7.06
C ALA A 26 -2.47 4.60 8.30
N SER A 27 -3.79 4.45 8.49
CA SER A 27 -4.39 3.61 9.52
C SER A 27 -5.72 3.07 9.03
N GLY A 28 -5.84 1.75 8.89
CA GLY A 28 -6.98 1.13 8.23
C GLY A 28 -7.42 -0.21 8.80
N TYR A 29 -7.59 -0.33 10.14
CA TYR A 29 -8.12 -1.57 10.72
C TYR A 29 -9.44 -1.99 10.05
N VAL A 30 -9.60 -3.27 9.78
CA VAL A 30 -10.74 -3.81 9.01
C VAL A 30 -12.09 -3.57 9.68
N GLY A 31 -12.12 -3.52 11.02
CA GLY A 31 -13.31 -3.22 11.82
C GLY A 31 -13.67 -1.74 11.91
N ASP A 32 -12.79 -0.83 11.47
CA ASP A 32 -13.06 0.60 11.50
C ASP A 32 -13.86 1.05 10.28
N ARG A 33 -14.82 1.96 10.51
CA ARG A 33 -15.61 2.57 9.45
C ARG A 33 -14.77 3.46 8.53
N GLU A 34 -13.81 4.17 9.12
CA GLU A 34 -12.90 5.07 8.41
C GLU A 34 -11.49 4.49 8.41
N LYS A 35 -10.79 4.63 7.28
CA LYS A 35 -9.47 4.08 6.98
C LYS A 35 -8.60 5.18 6.41
N HIS A 36 -7.94 5.90 7.29
CA HIS A 36 -7.34 7.20 7.03
C HIS A 36 -5.99 7.11 6.33
N VAL A 37 -5.79 7.92 5.30
CA VAL A 37 -4.46 8.28 4.76
C VAL A 37 -4.30 9.77 4.80
N TYR A 38 -3.17 10.22 5.33
CA TYR A 38 -2.71 11.62 5.33
C TYR A 38 -1.45 11.74 4.49
N ALA A 39 -1.38 12.74 3.63
CA ALA A 39 -0.16 13.19 2.97
C ALA A 39 0.22 14.56 3.54
N ILE A 40 1.25 14.60 4.37
CA ILE A 40 1.60 15.76 5.21
C ILE A 40 2.78 16.50 4.60
N ARG A 41 2.65 17.84 4.47
CA ARG A 41 3.72 18.71 3.98
C ARG A 41 4.79 18.93 5.05
N PRO A 42 6.05 19.17 4.66
CA PRO A 42 7.10 19.55 5.60
C PRO A 42 6.76 20.90 6.28
N GLY A 43 7.31 21.11 7.47
CA GLY A 43 7.07 22.29 8.27
C GLY A 43 5.72 22.34 8.99
N ALA A 44 5.00 21.22 9.07
CA ALA A 44 3.77 21.08 9.85
C ALA A 44 4.00 21.48 11.32
N LYS A 45 3.06 22.23 11.90
CA LYS A 45 3.10 22.72 13.30
C LYS A 45 1.70 22.70 13.91
N GLY A 46 1.63 22.48 15.22
CA GLY A 46 0.38 22.49 15.98
C GLY A 46 -0.58 21.37 15.59
N ASP A 47 -1.85 21.63 15.71
CA ASP A 47 -2.91 20.70 15.28
C ASP A 47 -3.14 20.83 13.77
N ILE A 48 -2.98 19.72 13.06
CA ILE A 48 -3.19 19.60 11.60
C ILE A 48 -4.37 18.71 11.25
N SER A 49 -5.27 18.47 12.19
CA SER A 49 -6.46 17.66 12.00
C SER A 49 -7.30 18.17 10.82
N ILE A 50 -7.90 17.24 10.09
CA ILE A 50 -8.85 17.51 9.02
C ILE A 50 -10.25 17.56 9.62
N HIS A 51 -10.96 18.64 9.36
CA HIS A 51 -12.34 18.83 9.82
C HIS A 51 -13.35 18.20 8.85
N SER A 52 -14.60 18.09 9.31
CA SER A 52 -15.68 17.48 8.51
C SER A 52 -15.90 18.25 7.21
N GLY A 53 -15.83 17.53 6.09
CA GLY A 53 -16.01 18.11 4.75
C GLY A 53 -14.71 18.57 4.08
N GLU A 54 -13.58 18.55 4.80
CA GLU A 54 -12.27 18.87 4.24
C GLU A 54 -11.52 17.61 3.78
N ASP A 55 -10.68 17.76 2.75
CA ASP A 55 -9.75 16.74 2.27
C ASP A 55 -8.28 17.23 2.25
N SER A 56 -8.06 18.48 2.65
CA SER A 56 -6.75 19.14 2.68
C SER A 56 -6.76 20.34 3.60
N ASN A 57 -5.57 20.82 4.01
CA ASN A 57 -5.38 22.09 4.69
C ASN A 57 -3.96 22.63 4.43
N LYS A 58 -3.54 23.68 5.16
CA LYS A 58 -2.19 24.27 5.02
C LYS A 58 -1.07 23.21 5.09
N PHE A 59 -1.18 22.22 5.98
CA PHE A 59 -0.13 21.23 6.23
C PHE A 59 -0.45 19.84 5.70
N VAL A 60 -1.69 19.55 5.37
CA VAL A 60 -2.12 18.30 4.75
C VAL A 60 -2.35 18.55 3.27
N ALA A 61 -1.56 17.91 2.40
CA ALA A 61 -1.68 18.05 0.94
C ALA A 61 -2.97 17.40 0.45
N TRP A 62 -3.26 16.23 0.96
CA TRP A 62 -4.52 15.52 0.76
C TRP A 62 -4.78 14.52 1.89
N TYR A 63 -6.03 14.21 2.06
CA TYR A 63 -6.56 13.26 3.02
C TYR A 63 -7.67 12.44 2.40
N ASP A 64 -7.71 11.16 2.70
CA ASP A 64 -8.85 10.30 2.36
C ASP A 64 -9.13 9.31 3.51
N LYS A 65 -10.36 9.31 3.99
CA LYS A 65 -10.83 8.48 5.10
C LYS A 65 -11.21 7.04 4.71
N ARG A 66 -10.95 6.62 3.45
CA ARG A 66 -11.27 5.28 2.93
C ARG A 66 -10.10 4.64 2.18
N ALA A 67 -8.93 5.26 2.23
CA ALA A 67 -7.80 4.89 1.39
C ALA A 67 -6.77 3.95 2.05
N ALA A 68 -6.77 3.82 3.38
CA ALA A 68 -5.76 3.02 4.06
C ALA A 68 -6.04 1.53 4.02
N PRO A 69 -4.98 0.69 3.92
CA PRO A 69 -5.04 -0.74 4.20
C PRO A 69 -4.90 -1.00 5.71
N TYR A 70 -5.04 -2.24 6.12
CA TYR A 70 -4.80 -2.64 7.51
C TYR A 70 -3.34 -3.05 7.74
N ASN A 71 -2.88 -4.17 7.16
CA ASN A 71 -1.53 -4.69 7.35
C ASN A 71 -0.51 -4.12 6.36
N PRO A 72 -0.75 -4.13 5.03
CA PRO A 72 0.25 -3.68 4.09
C PRO A 72 0.55 -2.18 4.22
N THR A 73 1.82 -1.80 4.19
CA THR A 73 2.20 -0.39 4.02
C THR A 73 1.95 0.02 2.56
N PRO A 74 1.28 1.15 2.29
CA PRO A 74 1.14 1.67 0.92
C PRO A 74 2.49 1.92 0.26
N LEU A 75 2.51 1.95 -1.07
CA LEU A 75 3.71 2.14 -1.87
C LEU A 75 3.58 3.38 -2.74
N VAL A 76 4.61 4.22 -2.79
CA VAL A 76 4.78 5.22 -3.87
C VAL A 76 5.81 4.71 -4.86
N TYR A 77 5.42 4.66 -6.14
CA TYR A 77 6.30 4.30 -7.24
C TYR A 77 6.02 5.17 -8.48
N GLY A 78 7.02 5.91 -8.94
CA GLY A 78 6.79 7.01 -9.87
C GLY A 78 5.94 8.09 -9.21
N ASP A 79 4.91 8.55 -9.88
CA ASP A 79 3.97 9.55 -9.36
C ASP A 79 2.71 8.92 -8.73
N GLU A 80 2.64 7.60 -8.66
CA GLU A 80 1.49 6.86 -8.20
C GLU A 80 1.65 6.37 -6.76
N PHE A 81 0.57 6.52 -5.97
CA PHE A 81 0.39 5.96 -4.63
C PHE A 81 -0.52 4.74 -4.72
N TYR A 82 0.00 3.57 -4.39
CA TYR A 82 -0.70 2.29 -4.44
C TYR A 82 -1.12 1.85 -3.05
N THR A 83 -2.38 1.45 -2.90
CA THR A 83 -2.91 0.80 -1.70
C THR A 83 -3.28 -0.64 -2.02
N LEU A 84 -2.55 -1.58 -1.41
CA LEU A 84 -2.91 -3.00 -1.40
C LEU A 84 -3.76 -3.27 -0.15
N TYR A 85 -5.01 -3.68 -0.35
CA TYR A 85 -5.92 -3.97 0.75
C TYR A 85 -5.87 -5.46 1.11
N ASP A 86 -6.04 -5.74 2.39
CA ASP A 86 -5.91 -7.08 3.00
C ASP A 86 -6.74 -8.18 2.34
N PHE A 87 -7.88 -7.83 1.76
CA PHE A 87 -8.80 -8.78 1.11
C PHE A 87 -8.65 -8.83 -0.41
N GLY A 88 -7.47 -8.48 -0.93
CA GLY A 88 -7.14 -8.65 -2.34
C GLY A 88 -7.76 -7.61 -3.27
N PHE A 89 -7.66 -6.36 -2.90
CA PHE A 89 -7.94 -5.23 -3.79
C PHE A 89 -6.70 -4.35 -3.94
N LEU A 90 -6.56 -3.74 -5.09
CA LEU A 90 -5.54 -2.74 -5.37
C LEU A 90 -6.22 -1.44 -5.80
N ALA A 91 -5.75 -0.32 -5.28
CA ALA A 91 -6.15 1.01 -5.72
C ALA A 91 -4.91 1.84 -6.05
N CYS A 92 -5.07 2.84 -6.92
CA CYS A 92 -4.01 3.75 -7.32
C CYS A 92 -4.51 5.19 -7.34
N ARG A 93 -3.68 6.07 -6.82
CA ARG A 93 -3.90 7.52 -6.76
C ARG A 93 -2.67 8.27 -7.25
N ASP A 94 -2.85 9.52 -7.62
CA ASP A 94 -1.74 10.46 -7.72
C ASP A 94 -1.15 10.69 -6.33
N ALA A 95 0.16 10.52 -6.18
CA ALA A 95 0.81 10.58 -4.87
C ALA A 95 0.77 12.00 -4.28
N ARG A 96 0.88 13.05 -5.09
CA ARG A 96 0.93 14.44 -4.60
C ARG A 96 -0.44 15.02 -4.29
N THR A 97 -1.47 14.62 -5.02
CA THR A 97 -2.80 15.23 -4.95
C THR A 97 -3.88 14.34 -4.36
N GLY A 98 -3.61 13.04 -4.20
CA GLY A 98 -4.60 12.06 -3.76
C GLY A 98 -5.68 11.72 -4.80
N LYS A 99 -5.63 12.34 -6.01
CA LYS A 99 -6.61 12.10 -7.08
C LYS A 99 -6.63 10.62 -7.47
N LEU A 100 -7.81 10.02 -7.42
CA LEU A 100 -8.01 8.62 -7.75
C LEU A 100 -7.77 8.38 -9.25
N HIS A 101 -6.90 7.42 -9.59
CA HIS A 101 -6.70 6.92 -10.94
C HIS A 101 -7.58 5.70 -11.19
N TYR A 102 -7.55 4.71 -10.29
CA TYR A 102 -8.52 3.61 -10.25
C TYR A 102 -8.81 3.23 -8.80
N GLY A 103 -10.05 2.80 -8.55
CA GLY A 103 -10.54 2.44 -7.24
C GLY A 103 -10.08 1.06 -6.78
N LYS A 104 -10.88 0.43 -5.93
CA LYS A 104 -10.60 -0.93 -5.43
C LYS A 104 -10.87 -1.96 -6.51
N GLU A 105 -9.86 -2.25 -7.32
CA GLU A 105 -9.90 -3.33 -8.30
C GLU A 105 -9.60 -4.66 -7.63
N ARG A 106 -10.43 -5.67 -7.86
CA ARG A 106 -10.22 -7.04 -7.35
C ARG A 106 -9.03 -7.66 -8.08
N ILE A 107 -8.00 -8.07 -7.33
CA ILE A 107 -6.76 -8.65 -7.88
C ILE A 107 -7.02 -9.98 -8.56
N ASN A 108 -7.78 -10.86 -7.90
CA ASN A 108 -8.19 -12.14 -8.45
C ASN A 108 -9.65 -12.43 -8.03
N PRO A 109 -10.63 -12.21 -8.91
CA PRO A 109 -12.04 -12.46 -8.59
C PRO A 109 -12.36 -13.95 -8.40
N ASP A 110 -11.67 -14.84 -9.12
CA ASP A 110 -11.96 -16.28 -9.10
C ASP A 110 -11.37 -16.96 -7.86
N LYS A 111 -10.28 -16.41 -7.31
CA LYS A 111 -9.59 -16.95 -6.12
C LYS A 111 -9.23 -15.80 -5.18
N PRO A 112 -10.14 -15.34 -4.35
CA PRO A 112 -9.85 -14.32 -3.34
C PRO A 112 -8.71 -14.78 -2.41
N ALA A 113 -7.77 -13.87 -2.12
CA ALA A 113 -6.63 -14.15 -1.25
C ALA A 113 -6.44 -13.01 -0.25
N GLY A 114 -5.89 -13.32 0.93
CA GLY A 114 -5.43 -12.36 1.92
C GLY A 114 -4.05 -11.81 1.56
N PHE A 115 -3.77 -10.58 2.03
CA PHE A 115 -2.48 -9.92 1.83
C PHE A 115 -2.04 -9.26 3.14
N THR A 116 -0.98 -9.79 3.73
CA THR A 116 -0.30 -9.20 4.91
C THR A 116 0.97 -8.48 4.49
N ALA A 117 1.71 -9.02 3.51
CA ALA A 117 2.93 -8.41 2.98
C ALA A 117 2.63 -7.10 2.24
N SER A 118 3.47 -6.10 2.45
CA SER A 118 3.40 -4.84 1.72
C SER A 118 3.76 -5.02 0.24
N PRO A 119 3.16 -4.25 -0.68
CA PRO A 119 3.54 -4.27 -2.09
C PRO A 119 4.95 -3.70 -2.27
N TRP A 120 5.61 -4.12 -3.34
CA TRP A 120 6.90 -3.55 -3.76
C TRP A 120 6.88 -3.25 -5.26
N ALA A 121 7.88 -2.50 -5.74
CA ALA A 121 7.97 -2.16 -7.15
C ALA A 121 9.38 -2.41 -7.69
N TYR A 122 9.43 -2.84 -8.95
CA TYR A 122 10.68 -3.05 -9.67
C TYR A 122 10.45 -3.00 -11.19
N ARG A 123 11.32 -2.29 -11.91
CA ARG A 123 11.35 -2.21 -13.40
C ARG A 123 9.95 -1.98 -14.02
N GLY A 124 9.24 -0.96 -13.53
CA GLY A 124 7.95 -0.54 -14.10
C GLY A 124 6.76 -1.43 -13.73
N HIS A 125 6.92 -2.29 -12.73
CA HIS A 125 5.87 -3.15 -12.21
C HIS A 125 5.70 -3.00 -10.70
N VAL A 126 4.48 -3.20 -10.24
CA VAL A 126 4.09 -3.33 -8.84
C VAL A 126 3.78 -4.79 -8.57
N PHE A 127 4.21 -5.28 -7.44
CA PHE A 127 4.07 -6.68 -7.02
C PHE A 127 3.30 -6.76 -5.71
N ALA A 128 2.47 -7.77 -5.57
CA ALA A 128 1.74 -8.09 -4.35
C ALA A 128 1.84 -9.58 -4.05
N LEU A 129 2.38 -9.94 -2.89
CA LEU A 129 2.50 -11.32 -2.41
C LEU A 129 1.30 -11.66 -1.53
N SER A 130 0.51 -12.64 -1.93
CA SER A 130 -0.61 -13.13 -1.14
C SER A 130 -0.15 -14.08 -0.02
N GLU A 131 -1.00 -14.26 0.97
CA GLU A 131 -0.79 -15.23 2.05
C GLU A 131 -0.71 -16.67 1.55
N ALA A 132 -1.29 -16.97 0.37
CA ALA A 132 -1.19 -18.27 -0.29
C ALA A 132 0.12 -18.50 -1.05
N GLY A 133 1.04 -17.51 -1.08
CA GLY A 133 2.32 -17.59 -1.79
C GLY A 133 2.23 -17.28 -3.27
N ASP A 134 1.15 -16.64 -3.73
CA ASP A 134 1.00 -16.17 -5.09
C ASP A 134 1.49 -14.73 -5.20
N THR A 135 2.42 -14.46 -6.11
CA THR A 135 2.89 -13.10 -6.41
C THR A 135 2.19 -12.57 -7.65
N TYR A 136 1.32 -11.60 -7.47
CA TYR A 136 0.63 -10.89 -8.52
C TYR A 136 1.48 -9.73 -9.03
N VAL A 137 1.65 -9.62 -10.35
CA VAL A 137 2.49 -8.62 -11.01
C VAL A 137 1.59 -7.69 -11.83
N PHE A 138 1.62 -6.40 -11.51
CA PHE A 138 0.83 -5.37 -12.19
C PHE A 138 1.76 -4.44 -12.97
N LYS A 139 1.32 -3.97 -14.13
CA LYS A 139 2.00 -2.85 -14.78
C LYS A 139 1.79 -1.59 -13.93
N ALA A 140 2.89 -0.90 -13.58
CA ALA A 140 2.78 0.37 -12.88
C ALA A 140 2.13 1.44 -13.76
N GLY A 141 1.36 2.35 -13.16
CA GLY A 141 0.71 3.48 -13.81
C GLY A 141 -0.77 3.60 -13.48
N LYS A 142 -1.45 4.49 -14.21
CA LYS A 142 -2.80 4.99 -13.93
C LYS A 142 -3.95 4.03 -14.30
N LYS A 143 -3.64 2.85 -14.85
CA LYS A 143 -4.64 1.84 -15.24
C LYS A 143 -4.32 0.52 -14.55
N PHE A 144 -5.32 -0.11 -13.95
CA PHE A 144 -5.19 -1.46 -13.42
C PHE A 144 -4.92 -2.45 -14.56
N LYS A 145 -3.79 -3.15 -14.48
CA LYS A 145 -3.43 -4.18 -15.46
C LYS A 145 -2.60 -5.27 -14.77
N LEU A 146 -3.23 -6.40 -14.48
CA LEU A 146 -2.54 -7.63 -14.09
C LEU A 146 -1.77 -8.19 -15.30
N VAL A 147 -0.49 -8.46 -15.13
CA VAL A 147 0.42 -8.95 -16.17
C VAL A 147 0.70 -10.43 -16.00
N ARG A 148 0.93 -10.87 -14.75
CA ARG A 148 1.35 -12.24 -14.44
C ARG A 148 1.01 -12.60 -12.99
N VAL A 149 0.87 -13.89 -12.74
CA VAL A 149 0.88 -14.47 -11.41
C VAL A 149 1.98 -15.52 -11.36
N ASN A 150 2.84 -15.42 -10.34
CA ASN A 150 3.92 -16.39 -10.06
C ASN A 150 3.60 -17.11 -8.76
N HIS A 151 3.85 -18.41 -8.72
CA HIS A 151 3.49 -19.26 -7.58
C HIS A 151 4.76 -19.76 -6.88
N THR A 152 4.91 -19.49 -5.58
CA THR A 152 5.93 -20.10 -4.73
C THR A 152 5.32 -21.13 -3.78
N GLY A 153 4.02 -21.07 -3.61
CA GLY A 153 3.26 -21.91 -2.68
C GLY A 153 3.58 -21.61 -1.21
N GLY A 154 2.78 -22.17 -0.33
CA GLY A 154 2.94 -22.06 1.12
C GLY A 154 2.57 -20.68 1.67
N MET A 155 2.24 -20.64 2.97
CA MET A 155 1.85 -19.40 3.65
C MET A 155 2.98 -18.39 3.67
N SER A 156 2.72 -17.16 3.19
CA SER A 156 3.67 -16.06 3.06
C SER A 156 3.07 -14.78 3.65
N MET A 157 3.66 -14.27 4.72
CA MET A 157 3.23 -13.02 5.39
C MET A 157 4.35 -11.98 5.43
N ALA A 158 5.60 -12.42 5.23
CA ALA A 158 6.76 -11.52 5.28
C ALA A 158 6.87 -10.69 4.01
N ASN A 159 7.28 -9.43 4.16
CA ASN A 159 7.63 -8.59 3.02
C ASN A 159 8.80 -9.20 2.25
N PRO A 160 8.69 -9.35 0.91
CA PRO A 160 9.83 -9.69 0.08
C PRO A 160 10.93 -8.63 0.15
N ALA A 161 12.18 -9.04 -0.04
CA ALA A 161 13.32 -8.14 -0.03
C ALA A 161 14.05 -8.16 -1.38
N LEU A 162 14.38 -6.98 -1.89
CA LEU A 162 15.26 -6.81 -3.04
C LEU A 162 16.67 -6.50 -2.51
N THR A 163 17.66 -7.32 -2.87
CA THR A 163 19.06 -7.14 -2.46
C THR A 163 20.00 -7.53 -3.59
N GLY A 164 20.78 -6.56 -4.07
CA GLY A 164 21.65 -6.73 -5.25
C GLY A 164 20.83 -7.16 -6.46
N ASP A 165 21.15 -8.32 -7.04
CA ASP A 165 20.49 -8.95 -8.19
C ASP A 165 19.39 -9.96 -7.79
N ARG A 166 19.00 -10.01 -6.51
CA ARG A 166 18.11 -11.05 -5.97
C ARG A 166 16.82 -10.50 -5.39
N LEU A 167 15.75 -11.24 -5.62
CA LEU A 167 14.50 -11.15 -4.90
C LEU A 167 14.44 -12.30 -3.88
N LEU A 168 14.31 -11.95 -2.61
CA LEU A 168 14.12 -12.92 -1.53
C LEU A 168 12.65 -12.96 -1.14
N ILE A 169 12.05 -14.16 -1.19
CA ILE A 169 10.69 -14.44 -0.73
C ILE A 169 10.76 -15.51 0.34
N ARG A 170 10.12 -15.25 1.48
CA ARG A 170 10.01 -16.22 2.56
C ARG A 170 8.58 -16.70 2.69
N ASN A 171 8.39 -18.00 2.72
CA ASN A 171 7.16 -18.62 3.18
C ASN A 171 7.37 -19.34 4.52
N GLN A 172 6.39 -20.11 4.96
CA GLN A 172 6.42 -20.83 6.24
C GLN A 172 7.59 -21.81 6.36
N THR A 173 8.04 -22.40 5.27
CA THR A 173 9.02 -23.51 5.26
C THR A 173 10.30 -23.20 4.48
N HIS A 174 10.30 -22.21 3.58
CA HIS A 174 11.41 -21.93 2.67
C HIS A 174 11.74 -20.44 2.59
N LEU A 175 13.01 -20.17 2.32
CA LEU A 175 13.51 -18.89 1.82
C LEU A 175 13.93 -19.06 0.36
N PHE A 176 13.21 -18.46 -0.55
CA PHE A 176 13.51 -18.44 -1.98
C PHE A 176 14.46 -17.29 -2.29
N SER A 177 15.52 -17.57 -3.04
CA SER A 177 16.44 -16.59 -3.59
C SER A 177 16.36 -16.63 -5.11
N ILE A 178 15.67 -15.66 -5.70
CA ILE A 178 15.34 -15.61 -7.12
C ILE A 178 16.21 -14.55 -7.78
N ARG A 179 16.84 -14.89 -8.91
CA ARG A 179 17.60 -13.96 -9.75
C ARG A 179 17.30 -14.20 -11.23
N GLU A 180 17.54 -13.18 -12.03
CA GLU A 180 17.49 -13.30 -13.48
C GLU A 180 18.58 -14.29 -13.96
N LYS A 181 18.23 -15.18 -14.86
CA LYS A 181 19.21 -16.05 -15.53
C LYS A 181 19.99 -15.17 -16.52
N LYS A 182 21.33 -15.13 -16.35
CA LYS A 182 22.21 -14.50 -17.33
C LYS A 182 22.22 -15.31 -18.62
#